data_b5b55952884215e06d6af0ae63534b9c
#
_entry.id   b5b55952884215e06d6af0ae63534b9c
#
_cell.length_a   1.000
_cell.length_b   1.000
_cell.length_c   1.000
_cell.angle_alpha   90.00
_cell.angle_beta   90.00
_cell.angle_gamma   90.00
#
_symmetry.space_group_name_H-M   'P 1'
#
loop_
_entity.id
_entity.type
_entity.pdbx_description
1 polymer ?
#
loop_
_entity_poly.entity_id
_entity_poly.type
_entity_poly.pdbx_seq_one_letter_code
_entity_poly.pdbx_strand_id
1 'polypeptide(L)'
;MEKPDFVAKYGPLLQILNGGEDDFSEVAAQLGYTENIGRMWRDAHCRAVLGYIRTLRTDYEVLWQQISGSAVTDASLGALLGETEARIRRLIWRLRAYVVVQRVAPVPRQGRVPRLRSLVLMALPSAPGLDVKEILLAMEALHELGRATVFLP
;
A
#
# COMPACT_ATOMS: atom_id res chain seq x y z
N MET A 1 4.47 3.53 -26.23
CA MET A 1 3.76 3.25 -24.97
C MET A 1 4.71 3.51 -23.82
N GLU A 2 4.38 4.47 -23.00
CA GLU A 2 5.23 4.82 -21.84
C GLU A 2 5.33 3.64 -20.86
N LYS A 3 6.50 3.51 -20.27
CA LYS A 3 6.72 2.55 -19.17
C LYS A 3 5.86 2.98 -17.98
N PRO A 4 5.01 2.10 -17.43
CA PRO A 4 4.27 2.44 -16.23
C PRO A 4 5.25 2.64 -15.07
N ASP A 5 5.27 3.83 -14.52
CA ASP A 5 6.02 4.15 -13.30
C ASP A 5 5.11 3.91 -12.08
N PHE A 6 5.08 2.67 -11.62
CA PHE A 6 4.29 2.30 -10.47
C PHE A 6 4.78 3.01 -9.19
N VAL A 7 6.09 3.23 -9.06
CA VAL A 7 6.66 3.90 -7.89
C VAL A 7 6.16 5.34 -7.81
N ALA A 8 6.11 6.07 -8.93
CA ALA A 8 5.55 7.42 -8.96
C ALA A 8 4.04 7.42 -8.71
N LYS A 9 3.30 6.50 -9.32
CA LYS A 9 1.83 6.39 -9.14
C LYS A 9 1.44 6.16 -7.69
N TYR A 10 2.19 5.33 -6.96
CA TYR A 10 1.94 4.98 -5.56
C TYR A 10 2.76 5.80 -4.56
N GLY A 11 3.46 6.83 -5.01
CA GLY A 11 4.21 7.74 -4.14
C GLY A 11 3.40 8.32 -2.98
N PRO A 12 2.17 8.81 -3.20
CA PRO A 12 1.31 9.30 -2.11
C PRO A 12 0.98 8.24 -1.07
N LEU A 13 0.76 6.97 -1.47
CA LEU A 13 0.55 5.87 -0.53
C LEU A 13 1.79 5.63 0.33
N LEU A 14 2.98 5.65 -0.25
CA LEU A 14 4.23 5.51 0.47
C LEU A 14 4.42 6.64 1.50
N GLN A 15 4.09 7.87 1.15
CA GLN A 15 4.12 9.00 2.08
C GLN A 15 3.13 8.81 3.23
N ILE A 16 1.92 8.39 2.96
CA ILE A 16 0.89 8.09 3.97
C ILE A 16 1.38 7.03 4.95
N LEU A 17 1.96 5.94 4.46
CA LEU A 17 2.40 4.83 5.30
C LEU A 17 3.66 5.16 6.11
N ASN A 18 4.56 5.97 5.58
CA ASN A 18 5.80 6.33 6.23
C ASN A 18 5.66 7.50 7.22
N GLY A 19 4.75 8.45 6.97
CA GLY A 19 4.59 9.67 7.74
C GLY A 19 3.29 9.77 8.54
N GLY A 20 2.37 8.83 8.41
CA GLY A 20 0.99 8.97 8.86
C GLY A 20 0.80 9.29 10.35
N GLU A 21 1.60 8.71 11.26
CA GLU A 21 1.49 9.00 12.69
C GLU A 21 2.09 10.35 13.08
N ASP A 22 3.22 10.73 12.48
CA ASP A 22 3.84 12.02 12.72
C ASP A 22 2.94 13.14 12.20
N ASP A 23 2.37 12.98 11.00
CA ASP A 23 1.40 13.91 10.41
C ASP A 23 0.15 14.05 11.29
N PHE A 24 -0.34 12.95 11.84
CA PHE A 24 -1.49 12.98 12.73
C PHE A 24 -1.16 13.67 14.07
N SER A 25 0.01 13.44 14.61
CA SER A 25 0.49 14.12 15.82
C SER A 25 0.62 15.63 15.61
N GLU A 26 1.10 16.06 14.44
CA GLU A 26 1.17 17.48 14.07
C GLU A 26 -0.22 18.11 13.97
N VAL A 27 -1.18 17.43 13.35
CA VAL A 27 -2.58 17.89 13.28
C VAL A 27 -3.18 17.99 14.68
N ALA A 28 -2.94 17.01 15.56
CA ALA A 28 -3.44 16.99 16.92
C ALA A 28 -2.83 18.08 17.82
N ALA A 29 -1.65 18.60 17.48
CA ALA A 29 -0.97 19.67 18.20
C ALA A 29 -1.46 21.07 17.78
N GLN A 30 -2.22 21.19 16.70
CA GLN A 30 -2.69 22.49 16.22
C GLN A 30 -3.78 23.10 17.11
N LEU A 31 -3.77 24.45 17.22
CA LEU A 31 -4.82 25.20 17.88
C LEU A 31 -6.17 24.95 17.16
N GLY A 32 -7.20 24.70 17.93
CA GLY A 32 -8.53 24.40 17.40
C GLY A 32 -8.75 22.92 17.04
N TYR A 33 -7.80 22.03 17.31
CA TYR A 33 -8.00 20.60 17.16
C TYR A 33 -9.11 20.11 18.10
N THR A 34 -9.99 19.28 17.55
CA THR A 34 -11.04 18.57 18.30
C THR A 34 -10.97 17.06 17.97
N GLU A 35 -11.54 16.22 18.84
CA GLU A 35 -11.66 14.78 18.56
C GLU A 35 -12.42 14.52 17.25
N ASN A 36 -13.36 15.38 16.88
CA ASN A 36 -14.11 15.27 15.63
C ASN A 36 -13.20 15.49 14.41
N ILE A 37 -12.32 16.48 14.46
CA ILE A 37 -11.30 16.70 13.43
C ILE A 37 -10.37 15.48 13.32
N GLY A 38 -9.95 14.92 14.44
CA GLY A 38 -9.16 13.71 14.47
C GLY A 38 -9.83 12.51 13.83
N ARG A 39 -11.13 12.31 14.07
CA ARG A 39 -11.92 11.26 13.41
C ARG A 39 -12.04 11.48 11.91
N MET A 40 -12.29 12.71 11.49
CA MET A 40 -12.36 13.07 10.08
C MET A 40 -11.02 12.80 9.37
N TRP A 41 -9.91 13.19 9.97
CA TRP A 41 -8.57 12.92 9.46
C TRP A 41 -8.31 11.42 9.34
N ARG A 42 -8.59 10.66 10.38
CA ARG A 42 -8.45 9.20 10.40
C ARG A 42 -9.27 8.53 9.32
N ASP A 43 -10.54 8.92 9.16
CA ASP A 43 -11.43 8.34 8.17
C ASP A 43 -10.99 8.67 6.74
N ALA A 44 -10.49 9.88 6.49
CA ALA A 44 -9.92 10.27 5.20
C ALA A 44 -8.64 9.46 4.89
N HIS A 45 -7.77 9.30 5.87
CA HIS A 45 -6.56 8.49 5.77
C HIS A 45 -6.88 7.02 5.44
N CYS A 46 -7.81 6.41 6.17
CA CYS A 46 -8.24 5.03 5.92
C CYS A 46 -8.88 4.87 4.53
N ARG A 47 -9.71 5.81 4.10
CA ARG A 47 -10.30 5.80 2.75
C ARG A 47 -9.25 5.89 1.66
N ALA A 48 -8.23 6.72 1.85
CA ALA A 48 -7.13 6.85 0.91
C ALA A 48 -6.37 5.51 0.76
N VAL A 49 -6.01 4.86 1.86
CA VAL A 49 -5.34 3.56 1.85
C VAL A 49 -6.21 2.50 1.16
N LEU A 50 -7.50 2.43 1.47
CA LEU A 50 -8.43 1.49 0.83
C LEU A 50 -8.57 1.76 -0.68
N GLY A 51 -8.56 3.01 -1.10
CA GLY A 51 -8.55 3.40 -2.51
C GLY A 51 -7.31 2.87 -3.23
N TYR A 52 -6.14 3.01 -2.63
CA TYR A 52 -4.89 2.48 -3.19
C TYR A 52 -4.85 0.95 -3.22
N ILE A 53 -5.45 0.26 -2.26
CA ILE A 53 -5.59 -1.21 -2.30
C ILE A 53 -6.36 -1.64 -3.54
N ARG A 54 -7.48 -0.98 -3.84
CA ARG A 54 -8.29 -1.26 -5.04
C ARG A 54 -7.50 -1.00 -6.32
N THR A 55 -6.82 0.13 -6.39
CA THR A 55 -5.99 0.50 -7.54
C THR A 55 -4.87 -0.51 -7.76
N LEU A 56 -4.18 -0.93 -6.70
CA LEU A 56 -3.11 -1.92 -6.77
C LEU A 56 -3.62 -3.27 -7.30
N ARG A 57 -4.78 -3.72 -6.84
CA ARG A 57 -5.41 -4.94 -7.37
C ARG A 57 -5.71 -4.83 -8.86
N THR A 58 -6.30 -3.73 -9.28
CA THR A 58 -6.64 -3.49 -10.69
C THR A 58 -5.39 -3.44 -11.55
N ASP A 59 -4.37 -2.73 -11.14
CA ASP A 59 -3.10 -2.63 -11.87
C ASP A 59 -2.42 -3.99 -11.99
N TYR A 60 -2.46 -4.80 -10.94
CA TYR A 60 -1.91 -6.14 -10.98
C TYR A 60 -2.72 -7.08 -11.88
N GLU A 61 -4.04 -7.02 -11.85
CA GLU A 61 -4.91 -7.80 -12.74
C GLU A 61 -4.65 -7.49 -14.21
N VAL A 62 -4.48 -6.21 -14.57
CA VAL A 62 -4.11 -5.79 -15.93
C VAL A 62 -2.75 -6.36 -16.33
N LEU A 63 -1.76 -6.23 -15.45
CA LEU A 63 -0.42 -6.77 -15.68
C LEU A 63 -0.44 -8.28 -15.84
N TRP A 64 -1.19 -8.98 -15.00
CA TRP A 64 -1.36 -10.42 -15.04
C TRP A 64 -1.98 -10.87 -16.36
N GLN A 65 -3.03 -10.19 -16.83
CA GLN A 65 -3.67 -10.47 -18.13
C GLN A 65 -2.72 -10.27 -19.31
N GLN A 66 -1.88 -9.25 -19.25
CA GLN A 66 -0.90 -8.98 -20.32
C GLN A 66 0.19 -10.04 -20.40
N ILE A 67 0.59 -10.61 -19.27
CA ILE A 67 1.75 -11.50 -19.17
C ILE A 67 1.34 -12.98 -19.14
N SER A 68 0.14 -13.32 -18.70
CA SER A 68 -0.30 -14.71 -18.50
C SER A 68 -0.20 -15.56 -19.76
N GLY A 69 -0.45 -14.98 -20.94
CA GLY A 69 -0.28 -15.68 -22.21
C GLY A 69 1.18 -16.11 -22.48
N SER A 70 2.14 -15.28 -22.09
CA SER A 70 3.57 -15.57 -22.22
C SER A 70 4.08 -16.52 -21.13
N ALA A 71 3.47 -16.50 -19.95
CA ALA A 71 3.84 -17.37 -18.82
C ALA A 71 3.54 -18.85 -19.09
N VAL A 72 2.64 -19.17 -20.00
CA VAL A 72 2.34 -20.55 -20.43
C VAL A 72 3.54 -21.18 -21.15
N THR A 73 4.33 -20.39 -21.84
CA THR A 73 5.50 -20.85 -22.60
C THR A 73 6.82 -20.73 -21.82
N ASP A 74 6.86 -19.93 -20.76
CA ASP A 74 8.04 -19.70 -19.93
C ASP A 74 7.74 -20.04 -18.46
N ALA A 75 8.28 -21.16 -17.98
CA ALA A 75 8.07 -21.63 -16.62
C ALA A 75 8.69 -20.68 -15.55
N SER A 76 9.80 -20.00 -15.86
CA SER A 76 10.42 -19.04 -14.94
C SER A 76 9.55 -17.77 -14.77
N LEU A 77 8.96 -17.30 -15.83
CA LEU A 77 8.00 -16.18 -15.80
C LEU A 77 6.73 -16.56 -15.03
N GLY A 78 6.22 -17.77 -15.22
CA GLY A 78 5.07 -18.30 -14.48
C GLY A 78 5.35 -18.39 -12.97
N ALA A 79 6.53 -18.85 -12.57
CA ALA A 79 6.95 -18.91 -11.17
C ALA A 79 7.06 -17.52 -10.54
N LEU A 80 7.65 -16.56 -11.25
CA LEU A 80 7.77 -15.17 -10.81
C LEU A 80 6.40 -14.49 -10.66
N LEU A 81 5.47 -14.74 -11.58
CA LEU A 81 4.09 -14.28 -11.48
C LEU A 81 3.40 -14.84 -10.25
N GLY A 82 3.50 -16.12 -9.99
CA GLY A 82 2.91 -16.78 -8.82
C GLY A 82 3.47 -16.25 -7.50
N GLU A 83 4.78 -16.02 -7.44
CA GLU A 83 5.43 -15.42 -6.26
C GLU A 83 4.96 -13.98 -6.02
N THR A 84 4.90 -13.18 -7.07
CA THR A 84 4.44 -11.78 -6.99
C THR A 84 2.98 -11.72 -6.57
N GLU A 85 2.12 -12.60 -7.09
CA GLU A 85 0.72 -12.71 -6.67
C GLU A 85 0.59 -13.01 -5.17
N ALA A 86 1.36 -13.95 -4.67
CA ALA A 86 1.36 -14.30 -3.25
C ALA A 86 1.82 -13.13 -2.38
N ARG A 87 2.83 -12.37 -2.82
CA ARG A 87 3.30 -11.16 -2.14
C ARG A 87 2.24 -10.06 -2.12
N ILE A 88 1.55 -9.82 -3.23
CA ILE A 88 0.48 -8.82 -3.33
C ILE A 88 -0.69 -9.18 -2.43
N ARG A 89 -1.11 -10.44 -2.40
CA ARG A 89 -2.18 -10.89 -1.50
C ARG A 89 -1.82 -10.65 -0.02
N ARG A 90 -0.58 -10.96 0.36
CA ARG A 90 -0.08 -10.68 1.72
C ARG A 90 -0.05 -9.20 2.04
N LEU A 91 0.42 -8.38 1.09
CA LEU A 91 0.44 -6.92 1.25
C LEU A 91 -0.96 -6.35 1.41
N ILE A 92 -1.91 -6.75 0.57
CA ILE A 92 -3.31 -6.30 0.66
C ILE A 92 -3.89 -6.66 2.01
N TRP A 93 -3.64 -7.88 2.50
CA TRP A 93 -4.08 -8.29 3.82
C TRP A 93 -3.47 -7.43 4.94
N ARG A 94 -2.18 -7.14 4.86
CA ARG A 94 -1.48 -6.26 5.81
C ARG A 94 -2.00 -4.82 5.78
N LEU A 95 -2.26 -4.28 4.61
CA LEU A 95 -2.82 -2.93 4.46
C LEU A 95 -4.25 -2.86 5.01
N ARG A 96 -5.05 -3.90 4.81
CA ARG A 96 -6.39 -4.00 5.42
C ARG A 96 -6.31 -4.10 6.94
N ALA A 97 -5.39 -4.90 7.46
CA ALA A 97 -5.15 -4.98 8.89
C ALA A 97 -4.70 -3.62 9.46
N TYR A 98 -3.82 -2.92 8.76
CA TYR A 98 -3.42 -1.55 9.09
C TYR A 98 -4.64 -0.61 9.19
N VAL A 99 -5.54 -0.64 8.21
CA VAL A 99 -6.77 0.17 8.23
C VAL A 99 -7.65 -0.16 9.43
N VAL A 100 -7.83 -1.45 9.73
CA VAL A 100 -8.62 -1.89 10.90
C VAL A 100 -7.99 -1.37 12.20
N VAL A 101 -6.69 -1.51 12.35
CA VAL A 101 -5.96 -1.03 13.53
C VAL A 101 -6.08 0.49 13.67
N GLN A 102 -5.95 1.25 12.58
CA GLN A 102 -6.15 2.69 12.59
C GLN A 102 -7.57 3.10 13.03
N ARG A 103 -8.58 2.35 12.61
CA ARG A 103 -9.98 2.60 13.01
C ARG A 103 -10.28 2.26 14.46
N VAL A 104 -9.61 1.25 15.00
CA VAL A 104 -9.78 0.82 16.40
C VAL A 104 -8.95 1.69 17.34
N ALA A 105 -7.81 2.20 16.91
CA ALA A 105 -6.94 3.04 17.72
C ALA A 105 -7.67 4.33 18.15
N PRO A 106 -7.60 4.72 19.44
CA PRO A 106 -8.24 5.93 19.91
C PRO A 106 -7.67 7.17 19.21
N VAL A 107 -8.57 8.11 18.89
CA VAL A 107 -8.19 9.39 18.32
C VAL A 107 -7.46 10.23 19.38
N PRO A 108 -6.34 10.90 19.04
CA PRO A 108 -5.66 11.80 19.99
C PRO A 108 -6.60 12.88 20.53
N ARG A 109 -6.49 13.17 21.81
CA ARG A 109 -7.09 14.36 22.42
C ARG A 109 -6.11 15.52 22.32
N GLN A 110 -6.61 16.73 22.43
CA GLN A 110 -5.84 17.97 22.28
C GLN A 110 -4.47 17.90 23.00
N GLY A 111 -3.38 17.88 22.22
CA GLY A 111 -2.00 17.83 22.72
C GLY A 111 -1.56 16.53 23.38
N ARG A 112 -2.40 15.48 23.44
CA ARG A 112 -2.07 14.20 24.07
C ARG A 112 -2.41 13.02 23.19
N VAL A 113 -1.40 12.23 22.84
CA VAL A 113 -1.61 10.92 22.20
C VAL A 113 -1.97 9.90 23.28
N PRO A 114 -3.11 9.21 23.21
CA PRO A 114 -3.48 8.18 24.17
C PRO A 114 -2.45 7.04 24.20
N ARG A 115 -2.06 6.59 25.38
CA ARG A 115 -1.17 5.42 25.51
C ARG A 115 -1.72 4.17 24.82
N LEU A 116 -3.02 3.99 24.87
CA LEU A 116 -3.71 2.86 24.21
C LEU A 116 -3.52 2.90 22.68
N ARG A 117 -3.50 4.11 22.08
CA ARG A 117 -3.21 4.27 20.64
C ARG A 117 -1.82 3.75 20.31
N SER A 118 -0.82 4.15 21.06
CA SER A 118 0.57 3.70 20.86
C SER A 118 0.69 2.18 21.02
N LEU A 119 0.03 1.60 22.01
CA LEU A 119 0.02 0.14 22.21
C LEU A 119 -0.64 -0.60 21.06
N VAL A 120 -1.78 -0.11 20.58
CA VAL A 120 -2.51 -0.72 19.43
C VAL A 120 -1.67 -0.64 18.16
N LEU A 121 -1.00 0.48 17.92
CA LEU A 121 -0.14 0.67 16.75
C LEU A 121 1.15 -0.17 16.82
N MET A 122 1.70 -0.38 18.00
CA MET A 122 2.85 -1.27 18.21
C MET A 122 2.53 -2.74 17.92
N ALA A 123 1.27 -3.15 17.96
CA ALA A 123 0.83 -4.49 17.58
C ALA A 123 0.88 -4.75 16.08
N LEU A 124 1.07 -3.71 15.24
CA LEU A 124 1.27 -3.87 13.81
C LEU A 124 2.64 -4.50 13.52
N PRO A 125 2.69 -5.61 12.77
CA PRO A 125 3.96 -6.10 12.27
C PRO A 125 4.56 -5.06 11.32
N SER A 126 5.84 -4.82 11.41
CA SER A 126 6.73 -3.92 10.66
C SER A 126 6.12 -3.07 9.53
N ALA A 127 6.58 -1.83 9.40
CA ALA A 127 6.10 -0.80 8.46
C ALA A 127 5.73 -1.36 7.08
N PRO A 128 4.44 -1.28 6.66
CA PRO A 128 4.01 -1.80 5.36
C PRO A 128 4.60 -1.04 4.16
N GLY A 129 5.20 0.12 4.38
CA GLY A 129 5.78 0.96 3.32
C GLY A 129 6.92 0.29 2.55
N LEU A 130 7.80 -0.48 3.22
CA LEU A 130 8.86 -1.22 2.56
C LEU A 130 8.32 -2.33 1.66
N ASP A 131 7.31 -3.05 2.13
CA ASP A 131 6.66 -4.11 1.37
C ASP A 131 5.98 -3.56 0.11
N VAL A 132 5.34 -2.40 0.21
CA VAL A 132 4.74 -1.71 -0.96
C VAL A 132 5.80 -1.39 -1.99
N LYS A 133 6.91 -0.78 -1.60
CA LYS A 133 8.00 -0.43 -2.51
C LYS A 133 8.58 -1.65 -3.21
N GLU A 134 8.84 -2.72 -2.49
CA GLU A 134 9.36 -3.97 -3.06
C GLU A 134 8.40 -4.58 -4.08
N ILE A 135 7.10 -4.57 -3.81
CA ILE A 135 6.08 -5.09 -4.72
C ILE A 135 5.96 -4.22 -5.98
N LEU A 136 6.01 -2.91 -5.84
CA LEU A 136 5.98 -2.01 -7.00
C LEU A 136 7.17 -2.23 -7.92
N LEU A 137 8.37 -2.42 -7.37
CA LEU A 137 9.56 -2.77 -8.14
C LEU A 137 9.43 -4.14 -8.81
N ALA A 138 8.84 -5.13 -8.13
CA ALA A 138 8.55 -6.43 -8.72
C ALA A 138 7.55 -6.35 -9.87
N MET A 139 6.53 -5.50 -9.76
CA MET A 139 5.56 -5.25 -10.85
C MET A 139 6.21 -4.59 -12.05
N GLU A 140 7.12 -3.63 -11.84
CA GLU A 140 7.89 -3.02 -12.92
C GLU A 140 8.78 -4.03 -13.61
N ALA A 141 9.48 -4.89 -12.86
CA ALA A 141 10.30 -5.96 -13.40
C ALA A 141 9.48 -6.96 -14.22
N LEU A 142 8.29 -7.35 -13.75
CA LEU A 142 7.37 -8.22 -14.48
C LEU A 142 6.89 -7.56 -15.79
N HIS A 143 6.59 -6.29 -15.75
CA HIS A 143 6.17 -5.55 -16.95
C HIS A 143 7.29 -5.54 -18.02
N GLU A 144 8.52 -5.28 -17.60
CA GLU A 144 9.68 -5.31 -18.50
C GLU A 144 9.92 -6.71 -19.09
N LEU A 145 9.85 -7.76 -18.28
CA LEU A 145 10.00 -9.14 -18.74
C LEU A 145 8.88 -9.54 -19.69
N GLY A 146 7.65 -9.16 -19.39
CA GLY A 146 6.50 -9.41 -20.28
C GLY A 146 6.66 -8.72 -21.63
N ARG A 147 7.20 -7.50 -21.67
CA ARG A 147 7.51 -6.81 -22.93
C ARG A 147 8.61 -7.53 -23.73
N ALA A 148 9.65 -7.97 -23.06
CA ALA A 148 10.76 -8.66 -23.70
C ALA A 148 10.31 -9.99 -24.36
N THR A 149 9.39 -10.73 -23.73
CA THR A 149 8.86 -11.98 -24.26
C THR A 149 7.92 -11.80 -25.46
N VAL A 150 7.21 -10.69 -25.56
CA VAL A 150 6.32 -10.37 -26.70
C VAL A 150 7.12 -10.01 -27.95
N PHE A 151 8.34 -9.51 -27.84
CA PHE A 151 9.19 -9.09 -28.96
C PHE A 151 10.23 -10.12 -29.38
N LEU A 152 10.31 -11.29 -28.74
CA LEU A 152 11.13 -12.39 -29.22
C LEU A 152 10.42 -13.14 -30.33
N PRO A 153 11.07 -13.31 -31.50
CA PRO A 153 10.47 -14.04 -32.61
C PRO A 153 10.28 -15.52 -32.30
#